data_f4075c54e35a15eab4143f0f1c9dd148
#
_entry.id   f4075c54e35a15eab4143f0f1c9dd148
#
_cell.length_a   1.000
_cell.length_b   1.000
_cell.length_c   1.000
_cell.angle_alpha   90.00
_cell.angle_beta   90.00
_cell.angle_gamma   90.00
#
_symmetry.space_group_name_H-M   'P 1'
#
loop_
_entity.id
_entity.type
_entity.pdbx_description
1 polymer ?
#
loop_
_entity_poly.entity_id
_entity_poly.type
_entity_poly.pdbx_seq_one_letter_code
_entity_poly.pdbx_strand_id
1 'polypeptide(L)'
;MDTGRWYRIRNLARLRFCLLAPFLVAILAMPCAVQASNSFYLLYRQWQAYDWPEDLPSASEVTRSQRGLGWQQQNSASTFGIDYDYQPLRIRTGEPAHNGHLHRLTFDGDWQHRFYRVEARAGVAGTSNIFKYRDFHSDVLNGRIALFRAMDETSPLSIGIGGDHRFGSFRWLPRIRWQQSNESGHWLLDLPVLLKWQSPGQRWEFRVERNGDRWATLDTTREVESALYLREWRTELEYRAYDGRRAWPAVTLGVGASVDTRVRNKDLNTGTEDLKLGDALLASLRLDW
;
A
#
# COMPACT_ATOMS: atom_id res chain seq x y z
N MET A 1 34.32 23.54 -13.12
CA MET A 1 33.64 23.49 -11.80
C MET A 1 32.22 24.00 -12.00
N ASP A 2 31.26 23.13 -12.01
CA ASP A 2 29.87 23.40 -12.49
C ASP A 2 28.94 23.69 -11.31
N THR A 3 28.88 24.97 -10.92
CA THR A 3 28.02 25.45 -9.81
C THR A 3 26.54 25.57 -10.20
N GLY A 4 26.20 25.39 -11.48
CA GLY A 4 24.83 25.52 -12.00
C GLY A 4 23.93 24.36 -11.71
N ARG A 5 24.47 23.16 -11.45
CA ARG A 5 23.69 21.91 -11.25
C ARG A 5 23.05 21.85 -9.87
N TRP A 6 23.68 22.43 -8.84
CA TRP A 6 23.20 22.43 -7.46
C TRP A 6 21.99 23.35 -7.21
N TYR A 7 21.89 24.43 -7.96
CA TYR A 7 20.80 25.42 -7.83
C TYR A 7 19.44 24.87 -8.38
N ARG A 8 19.47 24.07 -9.43
CA ARG A 8 18.25 23.46 -9.99
C ARG A 8 17.64 22.39 -9.09
N ILE A 9 18.46 21.63 -8.39
CA ILE A 9 17.99 20.55 -7.49
C ILE A 9 17.34 21.15 -6.25
N ARG A 10 17.88 22.22 -5.69
CA ARG A 10 17.33 22.89 -4.50
C ARG A 10 15.95 23.53 -4.75
N ASN A 11 15.72 24.07 -5.91
CA ASN A 11 14.44 24.72 -6.24
C ASN A 11 13.32 23.71 -6.55
N LEU A 12 13.64 22.57 -7.15
CA LEU A 12 12.67 21.48 -7.39
C LEU A 12 12.25 20.78 -6.08
N ALA A 13 13.15 20.64 -5.12
CA ALA A 13 12.81 20.09 -3.80
C ALA A 13 11.90 21.05 -3.02
N ARG A 14 12.13 22.35 -3.06
CA ARG A 14 11.30 23.37 -2.40
C ARG A 14 9.88 23.45 -3.00
N LEU A 15 9.74 23.37 -4.33
CA LEU A 15 8.42 23.41 -4.98
C LEU A 15 7.57 22.16 -4.66
N ARG A 16 8.19 20.99 -4.51
CA ARG A 16 7.50 19.74 -4.20
C ARG A 16 7.07 19.66 -2.73
N PHE A 17 7.82 20.23 -1.81
CA PHE A 17 7.41 20.35 -0.39
C PHE A 17 6.27 21.35 -0.20
N CYS A 18 6.21 22.43 -0.97
CA CYS A 18 5.12 23.41 -0.90
C CYS A 18 3.77 22.87 -1.37
N LEU A 19 3.74 21.82 -2.20
CA LEU A 19 2.48 21.18 -2.63
C LEU A 19 1.97 20.12 -1.63
N LEU A 20 2.85 19.53 -0.82
CA LEU A 20 2.48 18.58 0.23
C LEU A 20 2.04 19.25 1.54
N ALA A 21 2.59 20.41 1.86
CA ALA A 21 2.27 21.16 3.08
C ALA A 21 0.78 21.56 3.20
N PRO A 22 0.11 22.12 2.17
CA PRO A 22 -1.32 22.46 2.27
C PRO A 22 -2.19 21.20 2.38
N PHE A 23 -1.76 20.06 1.85
CA PHE A 23 -2.49 18.79 1.96
C PHE A 23 -2.40 18.22 3.38
N LEU A 24 -1.23 18.31 4.01
CA LEU A 24 -1.05 17.93 5.42
C LEU A 24 -1.82 18.86 6.36
N VAL A 25 -1.84 20.17 6.08
CA VAL A 25 -2.59 21.17 6.87
C VAL A 25 -4.09 20.98 6.71
N ALA A 26 -4.60 20.65 5.51
CA ALA A 26 -6.01 20.34 5.30
C ALA A 26 -6.47 19.09 6.06
N ILE A 27 -5.62 18.08 6.18
CA ILE A 27 -5.89 16.88 6.98
C ILE A 27 -5.87 17.20 8.48
N LEU A 28 -4.98 18.07 8.94
CA LEU A 28 -4.87 18.49 10.35
C LEU A 28 -5.94 19.50 10.79
N ALA A 29 -6.57 20.20 9.86
CA ALA A 29 -7.59 21.21 10.12
C ALA A 29 -9.03 20.65 10.17
N MET A 30 -9.23 19.34 10.11
CA MET A 30 -10.57 18.75 10.24
C MET A 30 -11.12 18.94 11.66
N PRO A 31 -12.34 19.47 11.81
CA PRO A 31 -12.89 19.78 13.13
C PRO A 31 -13.08 18.49 13.95
N CYS A 32 -12.40 18.44 15.09
CA CYS A 32 -12.46 17.37 16.10
C CYS A 32 -13.75 17.45 16.95
N ALA A 33 -14.94 17.34 16.38
CA ALA A 33 -16.16 17.48 17.15
C ALA A 33 -17.26 16.45 16.83
N VAL A 34 -16.88 15.17 16.68
CA VAL A 34 -17.84 14.05 16.69
C VAL A 34 -17.14 12.87 17.34
N GLN A 35 -17.90 12.04 18.08
CA GLN A 35 -17.36 10.80 18.70
C GLN A 35 -16.53 10.01 17.71
N ALA A 36 -15.22 10.20 17.73
CA ALA A 36 -14.29 9.49 16.89
C ALA A 36 -13.98 8.14 17.56
N SER A 37 -14.08 7.06 16.82
CA SER A 37 -13.55 5.77 17.25
C SER A 37 -12.08 5.66 16.82
N ASN A 38 -11.23 5.28 17.75
CA ASN A 38 -9.83 4.99 17.48
C ASN A 38 -9.64 3.47 17.46
N SER A 39 -8.89 2.97 16.51
CA SER A 39 -8.45 1.59 16.47
C SER A 39 -6.96 1.52 16.23
N PHE A 40 -6.34 0.53 16.82
CA PHE A 40 -4.94 0.19 16.60
C PHE A 40 -4.87 -1.26 16.14
N TYR A 41 -3.98 -1.58 15.20
CA TYR A 41 -3.81 -2.95 14.75
C TYR A 41 -2.36 -3.37 14.62
N LEU A 42 -2.13 -4.67 14.77
CA LEU A 42 -0.91 -5.36 14.36
C LEU A 42 -1.26 -6.38 13.28
N LEU A 43 -0.41 -6.50 12.28
CA LEU A 43 -0.58 -7.40 11.14
C LEU A 43 0.69 -8.21 10.93
N TYR A 44 0.52 -9.50 10.74
CA TYR A 44 1.56 -10.37 10.21
C TYR A 44 1.03 -11.11 8.98
N ARG A 45 1.81 -11.14 7.89
CA ARG A 45 1.55 -11.96 6.71
C ARG A 45 2.80 -12.71 6.35
N GLN A 46 2.62 -13.95 5.94
CA GLN A 46 3.66 -14.82 5.43
C GLN A 46 3.22 -15.39 4.09
N TRP A 47 4.06 -15.26 3.09
CA TRP A 47 3.89 -15.92 1.81
C TRP A 47 4.67 -17.24 1.80
N GLN A 48 4.10 -18.28 1.18
CA GLN A 48 4.87 -19.42 0.74
C GLN A 48 5.98 -18.93 -0.22
N ALA A 49 7.08 -19.63 -0.30
CA ALA A 49 8.11 -19.30 -1.25
C ALA A 49 7.56 -19.28 -2.68
N TYR A 50 7.92 -18.24 -3.41
CA TYR A 50 7.59 -18.13 -4.83
C TYR A 50 8.56 -19.00 -5.62
N ASP A 51 8.05 -19.70 -6.62
CA ASP A 51 8.90 -20.37 -7.60
C ASP A 51 9.63 -19.32 -8.44
N TRP A 52 10.90 -19.57 -8.66
CA TRP A 52 11.72 -18.70 -9.50
C TRP A 52 11.55 -19.12 -10.97
N PRO A 53 11.51 -18.15 -11.92
CA PRO A 53 11.46 -18.49 -13.34
C PRO A 53 12.65 -19.38 -13.74
N GLU A 54 12.38 -20.47 -14.44
CA GLU A 54 13.38 -21.46 -14.87
C GLU A 54 14.50 -20.87 -15.74
N ASP A 55 14.24 -19.72 -16.36
CA ASP A 55 15.17 -19.04 -17.27
C ASP A 55 16.36 -18.36 -16.56
N LEU A 56 16.35 -18.29 -15.22
CA LEU A 56 17.40 -17.65 -14.44
C LEU A 56 18.10 -18.64 -13.52
N PRO A 57 19.23 -19.24 -13.97
CA PRO A 57 19.85 -20.39 -13.31
C PRO A 57 20.49 -20.11 -11.94
N SER A 58 20.49 -18.88 -11.46
CA SER A 58 21.19 -18.50 -10.23
C SER A 58 20.30 -18.32 -9.00
N ALA A 59 18.97 -18.39 -9.12
CA ALA A 59 18.08 -18.20 -7.98
C ALA A 59 17.14 -19.39 -7.81
N SER A 60 16.94 -19.81 -6.58
CA SER A 60 16.12 -20.99 -6.28
C SER A 60 14.83 -20.66 -5.57
N GLU A 61 14.71 -19.52 -4.93
CA GLU A 61 13.57 -19.23 -4.06
C GLU A 61 13.45 -17.73 -3.73
N VAL A 62 12.22 -17.22 -3.70
CA VAL A 62 11.92 -15.90 -3.17
C VAL A 62 11.01 -16.04 -1.95
N THR A 63 11.47 -15.58 -0.80
CA THR A 63 10.66 -15.56 0.43
C THR A 63 10.27 -14.15 0.81
N ARG A 64 9.03 -13.97 1.26
CA ARG A 64 8.47 -12.68 1.66
C ARG A 64 7.63 -12.83 2.91
N SER A 65 7.75 -11.86 3.82
CA SER A 65 6.80 -11.67 4.90
C SER A 65 6.48 -10.19 5.07
N GLN A 66 5.41 -9.88 5.80
CA GLN A 66 5.01 -8.51 6.12
C GLN A 66 4.68 -8.44 7.61
N ARG A 67 5.17 -7.41 8.25
CA ARG A 67 4.79 -7.04 9.62
C ARG A 67 4.32 -5.61 9.56
N GLY A 68 3.06 -5.40 9.94
CA GLY A 68 2.42 -4.10 9.91
C GLY A 68 1.96 -3.68 11.29
N LEU A 69 1.96 -2.40 11.54
CA LEU A 69 1.24 -1.78 12.62
C LEU A 69 0.55 -0.53 12.08
N GLY A 70 -0.63 -0.24 12.60
CA GLY A 70 -1.36 0.93 12.17
C GLY A 70 -2.29 1.45 13.23
N TRP A 71 -2.62 2.72 13.07
CA TRP A 71 -3.61 3.42 13.84
C TRP A 71 -4.61 4.07 12.89
N GLN A 72 -5.87 4.00 13.24
CA GLN A 72 -6.94 4.58 12.46
C GLN A 72 -7.90 5.34 13.38
N GLN A 73 -8.31 6.50 12.93
CA GLN A 73 -9.38 7.29 13.53
C GLN A 73 -10.51 7.41 12.54
N GLN A 74 -11.71 7.08 12.97
CA GLN A 74 -12.92 7.15 12.16
C GLN A 74 -13.97 8.03 12.83
N ASN A 75 -14.58 8.92 12.06
CA ASN A 75 -15.79 9.62 12.42
C ASN A 75 -16.88 9.40 11.34
N SER A 76 -18.04 10.04 11.49
CA SER A 76 -19.17 9.85 10.57
C SER A 76 -18.88 10.24 9.11
N ALA A 77 -17.94 11.13 8.86
CA ALA A 77 -17.68 11.72 7.55
C ALA A 77 -16.26 11.46 7.04
N SER A 78 -15.34 11.01 7.88
CA SER A 78 -13.94 10.82 7.50
C SER A 78 -13.27 9.71 8.28
N THR A 79 -12.27 9.15 7.63
CA THR A 79 -11.33 8.22 8.23
C THR A 79 -9.93 8.74 7.99
N PHE A 80 -9.09 8.69 9.00
CA PHE A 80 -7.67 9.00 8.90
C PHE A 80 -6.87 7.82 9.46
N GLY A 81 -5.76 7.47 8.82
CA GLY A 81 -4.90 6.36 9.26
C GLY A 81 -3.42 6.67 9.10
N ILE A 82 -2.62 5.98 9.91
CA ILE A 82 -1.16 5.94 9.80
C ILE A 82 -0.76 4.48 9.90
N ASP A 83 -0.04 4.00 8.89
CA ASP A 83 0.40 2.63 8.80
C ASP A 83 1.91 2.56 8.62
N TYR A 84 2.54 1.67 9.34
CA TYR A 84 3.93 1.30 9.12
C TYR A 84 4.02 -0.19 8.76
N ASP A 85 4.71 -0.48 7.66
CA ASP A 85 4.98 -1.84 7.19
C ASP A 85 6.48 -2.10 7.10
N TYR A 86 6.87 -3.27 7.58
CA TYR A 86 8.18 -3.84 7.38
C TYR A 86 8.05 -5.14 6.58
N GLN A 87 8.74 -5.20 5.43
CA GLN A 87 8.68 -6.36 4.52
C GLN A 87 10.10 -6.85 4.21
N PRO A 88 10.60 -7.88 4.89
CA PRO A 88 11.80 -8.57 4.45
C PRO A 88 11.49 -9.35 3.17
N LEU A 89 12.22 -9.04 2.11
CA LEU A 89 12.22 -9.74 0.85
C LEU A 89 13.59 -10.41 0.70
N ARG A 90 13.60 -11.72 0.57
CA ARG A 90 14.82 -12.50 0.38
C ARG A 90 14.75 -13.22 -0.96
N ILE A 91 15.68 -12.88 -1.83
CA ILE A 91 15.85 -13.54 -3.12
C ILE A 91 17.13 -14.38 -2.99
N ARG A 92 17.00 -15.68 -2.97
CA ARG A 92 18.12 -16.59 -2.93
C ARG A 92 18.77 -16.68 -4.31
N THR A 93 19.53 -15.67 -4.63
CA THR A 93 20.51 -15.72 -5.70
C THR A 93 21.88 -16.01 -5.07
N GLY A 94 22.83 -16.44 -5.83
CA GLY A 94 24.24 -16.55 -5.35
C GLY A 94 24.81 -15.20 -4.87
N GLU A 95 24.09 -14.09 -5.04
CA GLU A 95 24.49 -12.75 -4.63
C GLU A 95 23.66 -12.22 -3.45
N PRO A 96 24.28 -11.87 -2.31
CA PRO A 96 23.60 -11.31 -1.14
C PRO A 96 22.90 -9.95 -1.39
N ALA A 97 23.27 -9.25 -2.45
CA ALA A 97 22.78 -7.92 -2.79
C ALA A 97 21.27 -7.85 -3.08
N HIS A 98 20.62 -8.96 -3.37
CA HIS A 98 19.21 -9.01 -3.72
C HIS A 98 18.26 -9.10 -2.51
N ASN A 99 18.79 -9.15 -1.28
CA ASN A 99 17.98 -9.15 -0.08
C ASN A 99 17.60 -7.73 0.34
N GLY A 100 16.31 -7.49 0.57
CA GLY A 100 15.80 -6.18 0.96
C GLY A 100 15.10 -6.20 2.32
N HIS A 101 15.40 -5.20 3.13
CA HIS A 101 14.61 -4.82 4.29
C HIS A 101 13.80 -3.59 3.92
N LEU A 102 12.56 -3.81 3.49
CA LEU A 102 11.69 -2.77 2.96
C LEU A 102 10.85 -2.17 4.08
N HIS A 103 10.87 -0.86 4.19
CA HIS A 103 10.11 -0.09 5.16
C HIS A 103 9.16 0.84 4.43
N ARG A 104 7.93 0.95 4.91
CA ARG A 104 6.94 1.88 4.38
C ARG A 104 6.19 2.54 5.52
N LEU A 105 6.11 3.85 5.51
CA LEU A 105 5.23 4.65 6.34
C LEU A 105 4.19 5.32 5.44
N THR A 106 2.91 5.16 5.78
CA THR A 106 1.79 5.62 4.98
C THR A 106 0.83 6.44 5.82
N PHE A 107 0.27 7.48 5.23
CA PHE A 107 -0.82 8.29 5.76
C PHE A 107 -2.01 8.13 4.83
N ASP A 108 -3.14 7.73 5.38
CA ASP A 108 -4.38 7.51 4.66
C ASP A 108 -5.42 8.53 5.11
N GLY A 109 -6.20 9.01 4.17
CA GLY A 109 -7.35 9.86 4.43
C GLY A 109 -8.50 9.48 3.50
N ASP A 110 -9.69 9.39 4.06
CA ASP A 110 -10.95 9.19 3.35
C ASP A 110 -11.96 10.19 3.90
N TRP A 111 -12.55 10.94 3.02
CA TRP A 111 -13.53 11.96 3.37
C TRP A 111 -14.74 11.87 2.45
N GLN A 112 -15.94 11.87 3.04
CA GLN A 112 -17.20 11.82 2.32
C GLN A 112 -18.09 13.00 2.73
N HIS A 113 -18.61 13.70 1.74
CA HIS A 113 -19.57 14.76 1.94
C HIS A 113 -20.62 14.74 0.82
N ARG A 114 -21.89 14.54 1.19
CA ARG A 114 -23.00 14.39 0.25
C ARG A 114 -22.66 13.38 -0.86
N PHE A 115 -22.58 13.87 -2.11
CA PHE A 115 -22.30 13.05 -3.30
C PHE A 115 -20.81 12.80 -3.56
N TYR A 116 -19.91 13.47 -2.84
CA TYR A 116 -18.48 13.44 -3.12
C TYR A 116 -17.74 12.62 -2.08
N ARG A 117 -16.79 11.86 -2.56
CA ARG A 117 -15.82 11.15 -1.71
C ARG A 117 -14.41 11.38 -2.25
N VAL A 118 -13.51 11.70 -1.37
CA VAL A 118 -12.08 11.87 -1.66
C VAL A 118 -11.31 10.85 -0.84
N GLU A 119 -10.55 10.03 -1.52
CA GLU A 119 -9.58 9.12 -0.89
C GLU A 119 -8.18 9.60 -1.23
N ALA A 120 -7.31 9.65 -0.26
CA ALA A 120 -5.92 10.02 -0.45
C ALA A 120 -5.02 9.14 0.40
N ARG A 121 -3.90 8.74 -0.18
CA ARG A 121 -2.81 8.05 0.52
C ARG A 121 -1.50 8.68 0.09
N ALA A 122 -0.65 8.98 1.05
CA ALA A 122 0.71 9.43 0.80
C ALA A 122 1.65 8.66 1.72
N GLY A 123 2.83 8.32 1.23
CA GLY A 123 3.79 7.59 2.05
C GLY A 123 5.19 7.64 1.51
N VAL A 124 6.10 7.19 2.36
CA VAL A 124 7.50 6.99 2.04
C VAL A 124 7.82 5.50 2.15
N ALA A 125 8.52 4.99 1.16
CA ALA A 125 8.92 3.59 1.12
C ALA A 125 10.35 3.44 0.59
N GLY A 126 11.16 2.68 1.30
CA GLY A 126 12.56 2.47 0.93
C GLY A 126 13.19 1.34 1.73
N THR A 127 14.40 0.99 1.35
CA THR A 127 15.23 0.06 2.12
C THR A 127 15.82 0.76 3.35
N SER A 128 16.27 -0.04 4.33
CA SER A 128 16.97 0.47 5.52
C SER A 128 18.16 1.38 5.18
N ASN A 129 18.84 1.13 4.06
CA ASN A 129 19.98 1.91 3.62
C ASN A 129 19.60 3.33 3.23
N ILE A 130 18.48 3.51 2.51
CA ILE A 130 17.96 4.84 2.15
C ILE A 130 17.77 5.71 3.40
N PHE A 131 17.14 5.15 4.42
CA PHE A 131 16.87 5.88 5.67
C PHE A 131 18.15 6.14 6.47
N LYS A 132 19.08 5.18 6.47
CA LYS A 132 20.38 5.33 7.15
C LYS A 132 21.25 6.44 6.55
N TYR A 133 21.31 6.52 5.24
CA TYR A 133 22.15 7.51 4.54
C TYR A 133 21.41 8.82 4.23
N ARG A 134 20.12 8.92 4.60
CA ARG A 134 19.26 10.10 4.42
C ARG A 134 19.15 10.57 2.96
N ASP A 135 19.21 9.62 2.06
CA ASP A 135 19.14 9.91 0.62
C ASP A 135 17.68 9.80 0.17
N PHE A 136 16.97 10.94 0.17
CA PHE A 136 15.56 11.02 -0.19
C PHE A 136 15.40 11.30 -1.68
N HIS A 137 15.43 10.27 -2.48
CA HIS A 137 15.08 10.33 -3.89
C HIS A 137 13.56 10.40 -4.09
N SER A 138 13.12 10.93 -5.25
CA SER A 138 11.67 11.02 -5.57
C SER A 138 10.96 9.65 -5.60
N ASP A 139 11.72 8.57 -5.80
CA ASP A 139 11.19 7.21 -5.85
C ASP A 139 10.83 6.65 -4.46
N VAL A 140 11.23 7.31 -3.37
CA VAL A 140 10.77 7.04 -2.00
C VAL A 140 9.28 7.37 -1.83
N LEU A 141 8.76 8.35 -2.58
CA LEU A 141 7.41 8.85 -2.42
C LEU A 141 6.41 7.97 -3.17
N ASN A 142 5.41 7.47 -2.45
CA ASN A 142 4.25 6.79 -3.00
C ASN A 142 3.00 7.62 -2.74
N GLY A 143 2.06 7.60 -3.67
CA GLY A 143 0.80 8.32 -3.53
C GLY A 143 -0.34 7.64 -4.25
N ARG A 144 -1.54 7.82 -3.70
CA ARG A 144 -2.82 7.49 -4.31
C ARG A 144 -3.78 8.62 -4.01
N ILE A 145 -4.59 8.94 -4.97
CA ILE A 145 -5.69 9.89 -4.80
C ILE A 145 -6.86 9.42 -5.65
N ALA A 146 -8.06 9.50 -5.14
CA ALA A 146 -9.27 9.24 -5.91
C ALA A 146 -10.37 10.22 -5.51
N LEU A 147 -11.11 10.66 -6.51
CA LEU A 147 -12.30 11.49 -6.35
C LEU A 147 -13.47 10.75 -6.98
N PHE A 148 -14.52 10.54 -6.21
CA PHE A 148 -15.76 9.91 -6.64
C PHE A 148 -16.93 10.88 -6.51
N ARG A 149 -17.90 10.71 -7.40
CA ARG A 149 -19.20 11.36 -7.33
C ARG A 149 -20.29 10.30 -7.46
N ALA A 150 -21.16 10.22 -6.46
CA ALA A 150 -22.38 9.42 -6.51
C ALA A 150 -23.45 10.12 -7.38
N MET A 151 -24.36 9.36 -7.95
CA MET A 151 -25.47 9.91 -8.73
C MET A 151 -26.42 10.69 -7.83
N ASP A 152 -26.71 10.16 -6.65
CA ASP A 152 -27.48 10.80 -5.57
C ASP A 152 -26.94 10.32 -4.22
N GLU A 153 -27.49 10.84 -3.11
CA GLU A 153 -27.02 10.54 -1.74
C GLU A 153 -27.24 9.08 -1.32
N THR A 154 -28.17 8.39 -1.95
CA THR A 154 -28.53 7.00 -1.67
C THR A 154 -28.02 6.02 -2.72
N SER A 155 -27.43 6.50 -3.80
CA SER A 155 -26.94 5.68 -4.90
C SER A 155 -25.82 4.76 -4.45
N PRO A 156 -25.93 3.45 -4.69
CA PRO A 156 -24.85 2.52 -4.45
C PRO A 156 -23.68 2.72 -5.43
N LEU A 157 -23.91 3.44 -6.53
CA LEU A 157 -22.96 3.63 -7.62
C LEU A 157 -22.34 5.03 -7.59
N SER A 158 -21.02 5.06 -7.67
CA SER A 158 -20.24 6.28 -7.83
C SER A 158 -19.26 6.12 -9.00
N ILE A 159 -19.05 7.18 -9.75
CA ILE A 159 -18.03 7.25 -10.79
C ILE A 159 -16.95 8.23 -10.38
N GLY A 160 -15.74 8.01 -10.84
CA GLY A 160 -14.63 8.85 -10.42
C GLY A 160 -13.39 8.73 -11.28
N ILE A 161 -12.35 9.39 -10.79
CA ILE A 161 -11.01 9.32 -11.34
C ILE A 161 -10.02 9.09 -10.20
N GLY A 162 -9.01 8.28 -10.41
CA GLY A 162 -7.95 8.06 -9.42
C GLY A 162 -6.57 8.02 -10.03
N GLY A 163 -5.60 8.58 -9.32
CA GLY A 163 -4.18 8.47 -9.61
C GLY A 163 -3.50 7.53 -8.62
N ASP A 164 -2.67 6.60 -9.10
CA ASP A 164 -2.16 5.51 -8.27
C ASP A 164 -0.81 4.99 -8.74
N HIS A 165 0.06 4.66 -7.78
CA HIS A 165 1.35 4.00 -8.02
C HIS A 165 1.26 2.47 -8.04
N ARG A 166 0.14 1.84 -7.69
CA ARG A 166 -0.04 0.36 -7.66
C ARG A 166 0.23 -0.34 -8.99
N PHE A 167 0.29 0.42 -10.05
CA PHE A 167 0.57 -0.09 -11.40
C PHE A 167 2.04 0.06 -11.82
N GLY A 168 2.92 0.40 -10.90
CA GLY A 168 4.37 0.55 -11.10
C GLY A 168 4.81 2.01 -11.37
N SER A 169 4.01 2.82 -12.04
CA SER A 169 4.18 4.26 -12.18
C SER A 169 2.87 4.94 -11.81
N PHE A 170 2.93 6.23 -11.46
CA PHE A 170 1.72 6.98 -11.19
C PHE A 170 0.87 7.08 -12.46
N ARG A 171 -0.36 6.56 -12.42
CA ARG A 171 -1.28 6.56 -13.54
C ARG A 171 -2.65 7.05 -13.10
N TRP A 172 -3.27 7.85 -13.93
CA TRP A 172 -4.67 8.24 -13.81
C TRP A 172 -5.55 7.18 -14.47
N LEU A 173 -6.59 6.75 -13.77
CA LEU A 173 -7.51 5.71 -14.20
C LEU A 173 -8.94 6.14 -13.90
N PRO A 174 -9.90 5.87 -14.81
CA PRO A 174 -11.31 5.95 -14.45
C PRO A 174 -11.59 4.94 -13.34
N ARG A 175 -12.49 5.32 -12.42
CA ARG A 175 -12.90 4.50 -11.29
C ARG A 175 -14.42 4.36 -11.30
N ILE A 176 -14.88 3.14 -11.04
CA ILE A 176 -16.29 2.84 -10.83
C ILE A 176 -16.40 2.15 -9.50
N ARG A 177 -17.15 2.75 -8.59
CA ARG A 177 -17.37 2.20 -7.25
C ARG A 177 -18.83 1.88 -7.06
N TRP A 178 -19.09 0.65 -6.67
CA TRP A 178 -20.40 0.17 -6.27
C TRP A 178 -20.32 -0.37 -4.86
N GLN A 179 -21.25 0.05 -3.99
CA GLN A 179 -21.30 -0.35 -2.62
C GLN A 179 -22.74 -0.65 -2.23
N GLN A 180 -22.98 -1.84 -1.70
CA GLN A 180 -24.30 -2.29 -1.30
C GLN A 180 -24.24 -3.13 -0.04
N SER A 181 -25.20 -2.91 0.85
CA SER A 181 -25.46 -3.74 2.03
C SER A 181 -26.82 -4.40 1.90
N ASN A 182 -26.88 -5.71 2.11
CA ASN A 182 -28.10 -6.49 2.10
C ASN A 182 -27.98 -7.66 3.09
N GLU A 183 -28.96 -8.55 3.12
CA GLU A 183 -28.98 -9.72 3.98
C GLU A 183 -27.82 -10.69 3.72
N SER A 184 -27.24 -10.71 2.52
CA SER A 184 -26.08 -11.54 2.16
C SER A 184 -24.75 -10.93 2.59
N GLY A 185 -24.75 -9.68 3.06
CA GLY A 185 -23.56 -8.98 3.53
C GLY A 185 -23.34 -7.61 2.89
N HIS A 186 -22.15 -7.13 3.10
CA HIS A 186 -21.70 -5.85 2.58
C HIS A 186 -20.72 -6.06 1.43
N TRP A 187 -21.07 -5.52 0.27
CA TRP A 187 -20.28 -5.58 -0.96
C TRP A 187 -19.67 -4.23 -1.29
N LEU A 188 -18.41 -4.24 -1.67
CA LEU A 188 -17.69 -3.10 -2.22
C LEU A 188 -16.93 -3.54 -3.46
N LEU A 189 -17.29 -2.97 -4.59
CA LEU A 189 -16.56 -3.09 -5.84
C LEU A 189 -15.97 -1.74 -6.18
N ASP A 190 -14.68 -1.66 -6.42
CA ASP A 190 -13.96 -0.45 -6.81
C ASP A 190 -13.02 -0.78 -7.97
N LEU A 191 -13.55 -0.71 -9.18
CA LEU A 191 -12.82 -1.06 -10.39
C LEU A 191 -11.82 0.02 -10.80
N PRO A 192 -10.62 -0.38 -11.24
CA PRO A 192 -10.13 -1.75 -11.48
C PRO A 192 -9.29 -2.33 -10.32
N VAL A 193 -9.49 -1.94 -9.08
CA VAL A 193 -8.50 -2.19 -8.02
C VAL A 193 -8.95 -3.05 -6.86
N LEU A 194 -10.26 -3.18 -6.60
CA LEU A 194 -10.77 -3.84 -5.39
C LEU A 194 -12.14 -4.47 -5.62
N LEU A 195 -12.27 -5.71 -5.17
CA LEU A 195 -13.53 -6.35 -4.82
C LEU A 195 -13.44 -6.79 -3.35
N LYS A 196 -14.43 -6.43 -2.56
CA LYS A 196 -14.52 -6.81 -1.15
C LYS A 196 -15.94 -7.27 -0.84
N TRP A 197 -16.05 -8.36 -0.11
CA TRP A 197 -17.28 -8.81 0.50
C TRP A 197 -17.08 -9.05 1.99
N GLN A 198 -18.08 -8.72 2.79
CA GLN A 198 -18.07 -8.92 4.22
C GLN A 198 -19.42 -9.54 4.65
N SER A 199 -19.37 -10.61 5.42
CA SER A 199 -20.58 -11.29 5.90
C SER A 199 -21.43 -10.38 6.80
N PRO A 200 -22.75 -10.63 6.94
CA PRO A 200 -23.64 -9.80 7.77
C PRO A 200 -23.16 -9.64 9.21
N GLY A 201 -22.61 -10.70 9.80
CA GLY A 201 -22.03 -10.67 11.14
C GLY A 201 -20.58 -10.19 11.20
N GLN A 202 -20.03 -9.69 10.11
CA GLN A 202 -18.65 -9.20 9.97
C GLN A 202 -17.55 -10.19 10.41
N ARG A 203 -17.88 -11.49 10.47
CA ARG A 203 -16.93 -12.54 10.83
C ARG A 203 -16.08 -13.00 9.65
N TRP A 204 -16.63 -12.94 8.45
CA TRP A 204 -15.94 -13.31 7.23
C TRP A 204 -15.75 -12.08 6.36
N GLU A 205 -14.56 -11.93 5.83
CA GLU A 205 -14.23 -10.93 4.81
C GLU A 205 -13.49 -11.63 3.66
N PHE A 206 -13.98 -11.45 2.44
CA PHE A 206 -13.28 -11.85 1.22
C PHE A 206 -12.83 -10.61 0.47
N ARG A 207 -11.59 -10.60 0.02
CA ARG A 207 -10.99 -9.47 -0.69
C ARG A 207 -10.19 -9.95 -1.89
N VAL A 208 -10.36 -9.26 -3.00
CA VAL A 208 -9.48 -9.32 -4.17
C VAL A 208 -9.01 -7.90 -4.46
N GLU A 209 -7.73 -7.68 -4.39
CA GLU A 209 -7.18 -6.33 -4.59
C GLU A 209 -5.96 -6.32 -5.49
N ARG A 210 -5.85 -5.26 -6.28
CA ARG A 210 -4.59 -4.92 -6.92
C ARG A 210 -3.68 -4.28 -5.89
N ASN A 211 -2.61 -4.97 -5.56
CA ASN A 211 -1.60 -4.49 -4.65
C ASN A 211 -0.32 -4.16 -5.44
N GLY A 212 0.32 -3.08 -5.05
CA GLY A 212 1.57 -2.69 -5.67
C GLY A 212 2.20 -1.54 -4.92
N ASP A 213 3.50 -1.61 -4.78
CA ASP A 213 4.30 -0.63 -4.08
C ASP A 213 5.61 -0.41 -4.80
N ARG A 214 6.18 0.76 -4.56
CA ARG A 214 7.50 1.14 -5.04
C ARG A 214 8.37 1.49 -3.84
N TRP A 215 9.57 0.94 -3.79
CA TRP A 215 10.58 1.26 -2.78
C TRP A 215 11.83 1.80 -3.45
N ALA A 216 12.37 2.86 -2.92
CA ALA A 216 13.72 3.28 -3.25
C ALA A 216 14.71 2.33 -2.58
N THR A 217 15.71 1.91 -3.33
CA THR A 217 16.77 1.01 -2.87
C THR A 217 18.12 1.66 -3.10
N LEU A 218 19.02 1.49 -2.16
CA LEU A 218 20.41 1.93 -2.25
C LEU A 218 21.32 0.72 -2.10
N ASP A 219 22.12 0.46 -3.11
CA ASP A 219 23.20 -0.50 -3.03
C ASP A 219 24.46 0.20 -2.50
N THR A 220 24.80 -0.10 -1.25
CA THR A 220 25.98 0.51 -0.60
C THR A 220 27.31 0.06 -1.18
N THR A 221 27.34 -1.05 -1.93
CA THR A 221 28.56 -1.55 -2.56
C THR A 221 28.84 -0.89 -3.90
N ARG A 222 27.79 -0.39 -4.55
CA ARG A 222 27.86 0.19 -5.91
C ARG A 222 27.53 1.69 -5.94
N GLU A 223 27.11 2.29 -4.82
CA GLU A 223 26.60 3.67 -4.75
C GLU A 223 25.45 3.97 -5.73
N VAL A 224 24.72 2.94 -6.14
CA VAL A 224 23.69 3.03 -7.15
C VAL A 224 22.32 3.12 -6.47
N GLU A 225 21.55 4.15 -6.80
CA GLU A 225 20.14 4.20 -6.48
C GLU A 225 19.35 3.36 -7.47
N SER A 226 18.53 2.46 -6.96
CA SER A 226 17.57 1.72 -7.76
C SER A 226 16.17 1.83 -7.18
N ALA A 227 15.16 1.51 -7.96
CA ALA A 227 13.78 1.46 -7.49
C ALA A 227 13.23 0.04 -7.70
N LEU A 228 12.75 -0.54 -6.61
CA LEU A 228 12.06 -1.83 -6.62
C LEU A 228 10.55 -1.59 -6.71
N TYR A 229 9.92 -2.18 -7.70
CA TYR A 229 8.47 -2.19 -7.86
C TYR A 229 7.97 -3.61 -7.67
N LEU A 230 7.01 -3.78 -6.78
CA LEU A 230 6.30 -5.03 -6.60
C LEU A 230 4.84 -4.79 -6.93
N ARG A 231 4.25 -5.65 -7.75
CA ARG A 231 2.82 -5.62 -8.09
C ARG A 231 2.26 -7.01 -8.14
N GLU A 232 1.05 -7.18 -7.64
CA GLU A 232 0.36 -8.47 -7.57
C GLU A 232 -1.15 -8.26 -7.52
N TRP A 233 -1.91 -9.27 -7.89
CA TRP A 233 -3.26 -9.44 -7.43
C TRP A 233 -3.23 -10.26 -6.15
N ARG A 234 -3.90 -9.78 -5.11
CA ARG A 234 -4.02 -10.48 -3.84
C ARG A 234 -5.45 -10.87 -3.62
N THR A 235 -5.69 -12.16 -3.37
CA THR A 235 -6.96 -12.68 -2.86
C THR A 235 -6.75 -13.10 -1.43
N GLU A 236 -7.68 -12.74 -0.54
CA GLU A 236 -7.57 -13.06 0.88
C GLU A 236 -8.97 -13.34 1.43
N LEU A 237 -9.13 -14.44 2.15
CA LEU A 237 -10.31 -14.78 2.94
C LEU A 237 -9.90 -14.67 4.40
N GLU A 238 -10.51 -13.76 5.12
CA GLU A 238 -10.26 -13.51 6.53
C GLU A 238 -11.43 -13.99 7.39
N TYR A 239 -11.13 -14.56 8.54
CA TYR A 239 -12.08 -14.97 9.55
C TYR A 239 -11.75 -14.33 10.89
N ARG A 240 -12.71 -13.58 11.46
CA ARG A 240 -12.61 -13.03 12.80
C ARG A 240 -12.91 -14.12 13.82
N ALA A 241 -11.86 -14.72 14.34
CA ALA A 241 -11.93 -15.83 15.29
C ALA A 241 -12.36 -15.37 16.69
N TYR A 242 -12.02 -14.12 17.05
CA TYR A 242 -12.36 -13.53 18.34
C TYR A 242 -12.65 -12.03 18.18
N ASP A 243 -13.75 -11.55 18.76
CA ASP A 243 -14.23 -10.17 18.58
C ASP A 243 -13.55 -9.14 19.50
N GLY A 244 -12.61 -9.58 20.34
CA GLY A 244 -12.00 -8.73 21.36
C GLY A 244 -12.93 -8.46 22.55
N ARG A 245 -12.39 -8.33 23.74
CA ARG A 245 -13.14 -7.90 24.93
C ARG A 245 -12.23 -7.14 25.87
N ARG A 246 -12.60 -5.91 26.23
CA ARG A 246 -11.88 -5.04 27.17
C ARG A 246 -10.41 -4.82 26.74
N ALA A 247 -9.46 -5.45 27.43
CA ALA A 247 -8.03 -5.33 27.16
C ALA A 247 -7.48 -6.30 26.09
N TRP A 248 -8.31 -7.27 25.61
CA TRP A 248 -7.87 -8.26 24.64
C TRP A 248 -8.25 -7.81 23.21
N PRO A 249 -7.30 -7.89 22.26
CA PRO A 249 -7.58 -7.53 20.86
C PRO A 249 -8.55 -8.50 20.21
N ALA A 250 -9.27 -8.03 19.20
CA ALA A 250 -9.92 -8.93 18.26
C ALA A 250 -8.85 -9.66 17.44
N VAL A 251 -9.11 -10.92 17.13
CA VAL A 251 -8.18 -11.80 16.40
C VAL A 251 -8.78 -12.18 15.08
N THR A 252 -8.12 -11.85 13.99
CA THR A 252 -8.50 -12.22 12.63
C THR A 252 -7.41 -13.08 12.00
N LEU A 253 -7.81 -14.21 11.44
CA LEU A 253 -6.97 -15.14 10.70
C LEU A 253 -7.31 -15.05 9.22
N GLY A 254 -6.32 -15.06 8.35
CA GLY A 254 -6.54 -15.01 6.92
C GLY A 254 -5.72 -16.05 6.17
N VAL A 255 -6.28 -16.50 5.05
CA VAL A 255 -5.60 -17.31 4.05
C VAL A 255 -5.88 -16.74 2.67
N GLY A 256 -4.93 -16.87 1.76
CA GLY A 256 -5.11 -16.30 0.44
C GLY A 256 -4.01 -16.67 -0.54
N ALA A 257 -3.95 -15.94 -1.63
CA ALA A 257 -2.93 -16.11 -2.65
C ALA A 257 -2.55 -14.77 -3.29
N SER A 258 -1.30 -14.68 -3.69
CA SER A 258 -0.80 -13.65 -4.59
C SER A 258 -0.64 -14.25 -5.98
N VAL A 259 -1.22 -13.60 -6.99
CA VAL A 259 -1.22 -14.04 -8.39
C VAL A 259 -0.67 -12.93 -9.28
N ASP A 260 -0.07 -13.31 -10.41
CA ASP A 260 0.60 -12.39 -11.34
C ASP A 260 1.58 -11.46 -10.62
N THR A 261 2.33 -12.03 -9.68
CA THR A 261 3.34 -11.26 -8.92
C THR A 261 4.49 -10.92 -9.85
N ARG A 262 4.78 -9.62 -9.94
CA ARG A 262 5.90 -9.10 -10.72
C ARG A 262 6.76 -8.20 -9.86
N VAL A 263 8.04 -8.42 -9.96
CA VAL A 263 9.09 -7.59 -9.35
C VAL A 263 9.86 -6.94 -10.47
N ARG A 264 9.89 -5.62 -10.46
CA ARG A 264 10.70 -4.84 -11.38
C ARG A 264 11.77 -4.12 -10.59
N ASN A 265 13.01 -4.37 -10.95
CA ASN A 265 14.14 -3.60 -10.47
C ASN A 265 14.56 -2.61 -11.57
N LYS A 266 14.51 -1.34 -11.26
CA LYS A 266 15.02 -0.27 -12.13
C LYS A 266 16.34 0.20 -11.57
N ASP A 267 17.41 -0.28 -12.12
CA ASP A 267 18.77 0.21 -11.85
C ASP A 267 19.09 1.36 -12.83
N LEU A 268 19.64 2.44 -12.31
CA LEU A 268 19.98 3.61 -13.12
C LEU A 268 21.12 3.32 -14.11
N ASN A 269 21.96 2.34 -13.84
CA ASN A 269 23.15 2.04 -14.65
C ASN A 269 22.98 0.83 -15.56
N THR A 270 22.25 -0.21 -15.14
CA THR A 270 22.14 -1.48 -15.87
C THR A 270 20.80 -1.66 -16.58
N GLY A 271 19.84 -0.78 -16.34
CA GLY A 271 18.53 -0.81 -16.97
C GLY A 271 17.43 -1.38 -16.09
N THR A 272 16.38 -1.89 -16.72
CA THR A 272 15.20 -2.38 -16.00
C THR A 272 15.07 -3.88 -16.19
N GLU A 273 15.06 -4.62 -15.09
CA GLU A 273 14.72 -6.04 -15.04
C GLU A 273 13.28 -6.19 -14.56
N ASP A 274 12.46 -6.93 -15.29
CA ASP A 274 11.06 -7.25 -14.95
C ASP A 274 10.94 -8.76 -14.77
N LEU A 275 10.80 -9.20 -13.53
CA LEU A 275 10.73 -10.61 -13.15
C LEU A 275 9.29 -10.97 -12.83
N LYS A 276 8.76 -11.97 -13.51
CA LYS A 276 7.48 -12.57 -13.16
C LYS A 276 7.75 -13.72 -12.19
N LEU A 277 7.32 -13.54 -10.93
CA LEU A 277 7.34 -14.62 -9.95
C LEU A 277 6.12 -15.52 -10.16
N GLY A 278 6.21 -16.76 -9.68
CA GLY A 278 5.06 -17.65 -9.60
C GLY A 278 3.97 -17.14 -8.65
N ASP A 279 2.88 -17.87 -8.58
CA ASP A 279 1.83 -17.62 -7.62
C ASP A 279 2.26 -18.13 -6.24
N ALA A 280 1.81 -17.49 -5.16
CA ALA A 280 2.17 -17.91 -3.82
C ALA A 280 0.95 -17.86 -2.89
N LEU A 281 0.80 -18.89 -2.06
CA LEU A 281 -0.15 -18.89 -0.97
C LEU A 281 0.31 -17.95 0.13
N LEU A 282 -0.65 -17.34 0.82
CA LEU A 282 -0.37 -16.50 1.98
C LEU A 282 -1.23 -16.90 3.17
N ALA A 283 -0.68 -16.68 4.36
CA ALA A 283 -1.42 -16.72 5.62
C ALA A 283 -1.25 -15.40 6.35
N SER A 284 -2.27 -14.95 7.07
CA SER A 284 -2.21 -13.72 7.85
C SER A 284 -2.81 -13.87 9.25
N LEU A 285 -2.30 -13.05 10.15
CA LEU A 285 -2.81 -12.84 11.50
C LEU A 285 -2.92 -11.34 11.73
N ARG A 286 -4.08 -10.88 12.18
CA ARG A 286 -4.32 -9.50 12.55
C ARG A 286 -4.92 -9.42 13.95
N LEU A 287 -4.41 -8.47 14.73
CA LEU A 287 -4.88 -8.14 16.07
C LEU A 287 -5.38 -6.70 16.06
N ASP A 288 -6.62 -6.45 16.49
CA ASP A 288 -7.25 -5.13 16.50
C ASP A 288 -7.69 -4.75 17.92
N TRP A 289 -7.34 -3.53 18.39
CA TRP A 289 -7.73 -2.92 19.67
C TRP A 289 -8.64 -1.73 19.50
#